data_c3895730c7dfc13f83871cdcd2720788
#
_entry.id   c3895730c7dfc13f83871cdcd2720788
#
_cell.length_a   1.000
_cell.length_b   1.000
_cell.length_c   1.000
_cell.angle_alpha   90.00
_cell.angle_beta   90.00
_cell.angle_gamma   90.00
#
_symmetry.space_group_name_H-M   'P 1'
#
loop_
_entity.id
_entity.type
_entity.pdbx_description
1 polymer ?
#
loop_
_entity_poly.entity_id
_entity_poly.type
_entity_poly.pdbx_seq_one_letter_code
_entity_poly.pdbx_strand_id
1 'polypeptide(L)'
;MKYLFLSLFVLLSSCKEKSLSPIGQEYVLVNKEVPMEITLGFNPDGRFYGKAVNDYWGLYHIHDNVISFSGITSTMKADILPRMRVERKYFDSLTNGHTFEMKEDHLKIFFDETGILEFKIKKESNTIPL
;
A
#
# COMPACT_ATOMS: atom_id res chain seq x y z
N MET A 1 -32.97 -25.12 47.57
CA MET A 1 -31.77 -25.38 46.78
C MET A 1 -31.63 -24.33 45.75
N LYS A 2 -30.64 -23.50 45.88
CA LYS A 2 -30.41 -22.41 44.96
C LYS A 2 -29.34 -22.84 43.96
N TYR A 3 -29.74 -23.00 42.76
CA TYR A 3 -28.81 -23.22 41.67
C TYR A 3 -28.25 -21.87 41.24
N LEU A 4 -27.00 -21.67 41.56
CA LEU A 4 -26.27 -20.52 41.06
C LEU A 4 -25.93 -20.80 39.61
N PHE A 5 -26.76 -20.32 38.73
CA PHE A 5 -26.37 -20.25 37.32
C PHE A 5 -25.32 -19.14 37.20
N LEU A 6 -24.08 -19.55 37.30
CA LEU A 6 -23.00 -18.71 36.86
C LEU A 6 -23.07 -18.72 35.34
N SER A 7 -23.87 -17.81 34.79
CA SER A 7 -23.76 -17.53 33.38
C SER A 7 -22.39 -16.90 33.16
N LEU A 8 -21.46 -17.75 32.77
CA LEU A 8 -20.18 -17.32 32.28
C LEU A 8 -20.48 -16.52 31.01
N PHE A 9 -20.69 -15.24 31.17
CA PHE A 9 -20.61 -14.32 30.06
C PHE A 9 -19.17 -14.34 29.58
N VAL A 10 -18.86 -15.25 28.67
CA VAL A 10 -17.70 -15.11 27.84
C VAL A 10 -17.96 -13.88 27.02
N LEU A 11 -17.55 -12.74 27.53
CA LEU A 11 -17.28 -11.59 26.72
C LEU A 11 -16.22 -12.04 25.71
N LEU A 12 -16.70 -12.58 24.62
CA LEU A 12 -15.94 -12.54 23.39
C LEU A 12 -15.81 -11.06 23.08
N SER A 13 -14.83 -10.42 23.72
CA SER A 13 -14.25 -9.27 23.12
C SER A 13 -13.72 -9.77 21.77
N SER A 14 -14.58 -9.69 20.77
CA SER A 14 -14.06 -9.72 19.43
C SER A 14 -13.13 -8.53 19.35
N CYS A 15 -11.85 -8.78 19.57
CA CYS A 15 -10.83 -7.95 18.98
C CYS A 15 -11.15 -8.01 17.50
N LYS A 16 -11.96 -7.08 17.05
CA LYS A 16 -11.92 -6.73 15.64
C LYS A 16 -10.48 -6.33 15.42
N GLU A 17 -9.70 -7.28 14.96
CA GLU A 17 -8.49 -6.93 14.27
C GLU A 17 -8.94 -5.84 13.31
N LYS A 18 -8.49 -4.63 13.59
CA LYS A 18 -8.67 -3.56 12.63
C LYS A 18 -8.05 -4.12 11.38
N SER A 19 -8.88 -4.52 10.40
CA SER A 19 -8.39 -4.87 9.09
C SER A 19 -7.59 -3.66 8.65
N LEU A 20 -6.26 -3.76 8.74
CA LEU A 20 -5.38 -2.70 8.36
C LEU A 20 -5.60 -2.47 6.87
N SER A 21 -6.06 -1.29 6.54
CA SER A 21 -6.30 -0.89 5.17
C SER A 21 -5.24 0.12 4.75
N PRO A 22 -4.73 0.02 3.52
CA PRO A 22 -3.78 1.01 3.01
C PRO A 22 -4.43 2.35 2.69
N ILE A 23 -5.76 2.44 2.72
CA ILE A 23 -6.52 3.62 2.31
C ILE A 23 -6.21 4.80 3.25
N GLY A 24 -5.98 5.97 2.66
CA GLY A 24 -5.72 7.20 3.39
C GLY A 24 -4.27 7.37 3.83
N GLN A 25 -3.38 6.51 3.40
CA GLN A 25 -1.97 6.55 3.74
C GLN A 25 -1.10 6.68 2.48
N GLU A 26 0.09 7.20 2.67
CA GLU A 26 1.15 7.25 1.65
C GLU A 26 2.32 6.37 2.07
N TYR A 27 2.86 5.63 1.13
CA TYR A 27 3.90 4.63 1.36
C TYR A 27 5.13 4.92 0.52
N VAL A 28 6.28 4.47 0.97
CA VAL A 28 7.55 4.50 0.25
C VAL A 28 8.00 3.08 -0.04
N LEU A 29 8.38 2.82 -1.28
CA LEU A 29 8.91 1.51 -1.69
C LEU A 29 10.24 1.25 -0.97
N VAL A 30 10.33 0.09 -0.33
CA VAL A 30 11.53 -0.37 0.37
C VAL A 30 12.36 -1.20 -0.60
N ASN A 31 13.32 -0.57 -1.26
CA ASN A 31 14.29 -1.28 -2.09
C ASN A 31 15.57 -0.47 -2.21
N LYS A 32 16.66 -1.00 -1.65
CA LYS A 32 17.96 -0.33 -1.65
C LYS A 32 18.61 -0.22 -3.04
N GLU A 33 18.16 -1.03 -4.00
CA GLU A 33 18.70 -1.04 -5.36
C GLU A 33 18.01 -0.02 -6.28
N VAL A 34 16.92 0.60 -5.82
CA VAL A 34 16.20 1.60 -6.59
C VAL A 34 16.87 2.95 -6.45
N PRO A 35 17.27 3.60 -7.56
CA PRO A 35 18.06 4.83 -7.52
C PRO A 35 17.24 6.10 -7.24
N MET A 36 15.97 5.98 -6.94
CA MET A 36 15.11 7.10 -6.59
C MET A 36 14.05 6.66 -5.57
N GLU A 37 13.45 7.60 -4.87
CA GLU A 37 12.33 7.34 -4.00
C GLU A 37 11.07 7.08 -4.84
N ILE A 38 10.39 5.97 -4.60
CA ILE A 38 9.10 5.66 -5.19
C ILE A 38 8.04 5.68 -4.11
N THR A 39 6.99 6.46 -4.31
CA THR A 39 5.88 6.59 -3.38
C THR A 39 4.59 6.05 -3.97
N LEU A 40 3.68 5.63 -3.11
CA LEU A 40 2.33 5.19 -3.47
C LEU A 40 1.36 5.61 -2.38
N GLY A 41 0.35 6.38 -2.75
CA GLY A 41 -0.69 6.82 -1.85
C GLY A 41 -2.07 6.34 -2.30
N PHE A 42 -2.97 6.16 -1.36
CA PHE A 42 -4.33 5.69 -1.60
C PHE A 42 -5.32 6.71 -1.09
N ASN A 43 -6.01 7.38 -1.98
CA ASN A 43 -7.09 8.28 -1.62
C ASN A 43 -8.37 7.50 -1.30
N PRO A 44 -9.19 7.95 -0.35
CA PRO A 44 -10.44 7.27 -0.01
C PRO A 44 -11.45 7.20 -1.17
N ASP A 45 -11.29 8.02 -2.20
CA ASP A 45 -12.18 8.08 -3.35
C ASP A 45 -11.90 7.00 -4.43
N GLY A 46 -10.99 6.08 -4.19
CA GLY A 46 -10.64 5.02 -5.13
C GLY A 46 -9.52 5.37 -6.09
N ARG A 47 -8.83 6.47 -5.88
CA ARG A 47 -7.68 6.89 -6.68
C ARG A 47 -6.38 6.64 -5.95
N PHE A 48 -5.40 6.12 -6.66
CA PHE A 48 -4.04 6.09 -6.17
C PHE A 48 -3.20 7.16 -6.86
N TYR A 49 -2.12 7.52 -6.20
CA TYR A 49 -1.17 8.52 -6.70
C TYR A 49 0.22 8.19 -6.17
N GLY A 50 1.21 8.76 -6.77
CA GLY A 50 2.57 8.62 -6.28
C GLY A 50 3.58 9.29 -7.19
N LYS A 51 4.84 9.03 -6.90
CA LYS A 51 5.98 9.53 -7.64
C LYS A 51 7.03 8.43 -7.81
N ALA A 52 7.53 8.31 -9.00
CA ALA A 52 8.71 7.54 -9.33
C ALA A 52 9.70 8.49 -10.00
N VAL A 53 10.06 8.32 -11.26
CA VAL A 53 10.65 9.42 -12.04
C VAL A 53 9.60 10.49 -12.28
N ASN A 54 8.41 10.04 -12.67
CA ASN A 54 7.27 10.88 -12.96
C ASN A 54 6.22 10.80 -11.85
N ASP A 55 5.39 11.81 -11.75
CA ASP A 55 4.14 11.71 -11.01
C ASP A 55 3.23 10.74 -11.74
N TYR A 56 2.54 9.88 -11.01
CA TYR A 56 1.62 8.90 -11.58
C TYR A 56 0.36 8.77 -10.73
N TRP A 57 -0.70 8.30 -11.34
CA TRP A 57 -2.01 8.15 -10.70
C TRP A 57 -2.85 7.14 -11.48
N GLY A 58 -3.95 6.75 -10.90
CA GLY A 58 -4.91 5.84 -11.50
C GLY A 58 -6.01 5.46 -10.53
N LEU A 59 -6.66 4.35 -10.80
CA LEU A 59 -7.75 3.83 -9.99
C LEU A 59 -7.33 2.52 -9.32
N TYR A 60 -7.73 2.34 -8.08
CA TYR A 60 -7.55 1.08 -7.39
C TYR A 60 -8.90 0.54 -6.90
N HIS A 61 -8.96 -0.76 -6.73
CA HIS A 61 -10.08 -1.43 -6.11
C HIS A 61 -9.55 -2.42 -5.09
N ILE A 62 -10.13 -2.40 -3.90
CA ILE A 62 -9.78 -3.32 -2.81
C ILE A 62 -11.04 -4.04 -2.38
N HIS A 63 -10.95 -5.37 -2.31
CA HIS A 63 -11.96 -6.25 -1.74
C HIS A 63 -11.25 -7.32 -0.92
N ASP A 64 -11.47 -7.34 0.38
CA ASP A 64 -10.74 -8.18 1.33
C ASP A 64 -9.22 -7.98 1.17
N ASN A 65 -8.46 -9.02 0.81
CA ASN A 65 -7.03 -8.93 0.54
C ASN A 65 -6.70 -8.84 -0.96
N VAL A 66 -7.72 -8.70 -1.80
CA VAL A 66 -7.54 -8.53 -3.24
C VAL A 66 -7.41 -7.06 -3.57
N ILE A 67 -6.43 -6.73 -4.37
CA ILE A 67 -6.20 -5.36 -4.85
C ILE A 67 -5.99 -5.37 -6.35
N SER A 68 -6.52 -4.36 -7.02
CA SER A 68 -6.27 -4.15 -8.44
C SER A 68 -5.98 -2.69 -8.72
N PHE A 69 -5.11 -2.47 -9.67
CA PHE A 69 -4.72 -1.15 -10.14
C PHE A 69 -5.05 -1.05 -11.63
N SER A 70 -5.65 0.05 -12.03
CA SER A 70 -6.02 0.25 -13.43
C SER A 70 -5.78 1.70 -13.86
N GLY A 71 -5.59 1.88 -15.15
CA GLY A 71 -5.47 3.20 -15.74
C GLY A 71 -4.26 3.99 -15.27
N ILE A 72 -3.11 3.33 -15.06
CA ILE A 72 -1.88 4.03 -14.64
C ILE A 72 -1.52 5.05 -15.70
N THR A 73 -1.50 6.30 -15.29
CA THR A 73 -1.15 7.46 -16.09
C THR A 73 0.01 8.17 -15.41
N SER A 74 0.92 8.72 -16.19
CA SER A 74 2.07 9.43 -15.64
C SER A 74 2.41 10.66 -16.46
N THR A 75 3.11 11.60 -15.83
CA THR A 75 3.79 12.65 -16.56
C THR A 75 4.90 12.03 -17.41
N MET A 76 5.40 12.78 -18.37
CA MET A 76 6.36 12.25 -19.36
C MET A 76 7.71 12.98 -19.28
N LYS A 77 8.22 13.17 -18.07
CA LYS A 77 9.56 13.73 -17.90
C LYS A 77 10.61 12.69 -18.28
N ALA A 78 11.59 13.10 -19.05
CA ALA A 78 12.73 12.25 -19.35
C ALA A 78 13.73 12.25 -18.20
N ASP A 79 14.38 11.11 -17.99
CA ASP A 79 15.46 10.95 -17.03
C ASP A 79 16.51 10.00 -17.65
N ILE A 80 17.55 9.67 -16.90
CA ILE A 80 18.54 8.72 -17.36
C ILE A 80 17.92 7.34 -17.52
N LEU A 81 18.38 6.59 -18.51
CA LEU A 81 17.80 5.29 -18.89
C LEU A 81 17.65 4.29 -17.73
N PRO A 82 18.63 4.12 -16.83
CA PRO A 82 18.45 3.19 -15.71
C PRO A 82 17.25 3.52 -14.81
N ARG A 83 17.00 4.80 -14.54
CA ARG A 83 15.87 5.24 -13.72
C ARG A 83 14.54 5.03 -14.44
N MET A 84 14.50 5.32 -15.74
CA MET A 84 13.32 5.11 -16.56
C MET A 84 12.94 3.63 -16.67
N ARG A 85 13.93 2.74 -16.73
CA ARG A 85 13.70 1.28 -16.72
C ARG A 85 13.11 0.80 -15.40
N VAL A 86 13.61 1.32 -14.29
CA VAL A 86 13.09 1.00 -12.95
C VAL A 86 11.64 1.47 -12.85
N GLU A 87 11.33 2.68 -13.29
CA GLU A 87 9.95 3.19 -13.31
C GLU A 87 9.01 2.29 -14.12
N ARG A 88 9.41 1.91 -15.33
CA ARG A 88 8.60 1.04 -16.18
C ARG A 88 8.35 -0.31 -15.53
N LYS A 89 9.39 -0.92 -14.98
CA LYS A 89 9.27 -2.20 -14.27
C LYS A 89 8.34 -2.08 -13.06
N TYR A 90 8.44 -0.98 -12.33
CA TYR A 90 7.56 -0.70 -11.21
C TYR A 90 6.10 -0.58 -11.64
N PHE A 91 5.81 0.17 -12.69
CA PHE A 91 4.44 0.31 -13.20
C PHE A 91 3.88 -1.02 -13.70
N ASP A 92 4.69 -1.83 -14.36
CA ASP A 92 4.28 -3.18 -14.80
C ASP A 92 3.96 -4.06 -13.59
N SER A 93 4.79 -4.03 -12.56
CA SER A 93 4.57 -4.78 -11.33
C SER A 93 3.28 -4.34 -10.62
N LEU A 94 3.05 -3.05 -10.54
CA LEU A 94 1.85 -2.49 -9.91
C LEU A 94 0.59 -2.90 -10.68
N THR A 95 0.63 -2.82 -12.01
CA THR A 95 -0.48 -3.24 -12.88
C THR A 95 -0.83 -4.72 -12.67
N ASN A 96 0.15 -5.55 -12.40
CA ASN A 96 -0.02 -6.99 -12.16
C ASN A 96 -0.25 -7.34 -10.68
N GLY A 97 -0.39 -6.36 -9.82
CA GLY A 97 -0.74 -6.56 -8.42
C GLY A 97 -2.11 -7.22 -8.28
N HIS A 98 -2.22 -8.24 -7.43
CA HIS A 98 -3.46 -8.97 -7.24
C HIS A 98 -3.88 -9.16 -5.79
N THR A 99 -2.95 -9.27 -4.86
CA THR A 99 -3.25 -9.37 -3.43
C THR A 99 -2.31 -8.48 -2.63
N PHE A 100 -2.70 -8.17 -1.41
CA PHE A 100 -1.87 -7.38 -0.52
C PHE A 100 -1.95 -7.89 0.91
N GLU A 101 -0.96 -7.54 1.67
CA GLU A 101 -0.88 -7.82 3.11
C GLU A 101 -0.40 -6.55 3.82
N MET A 102 -1.14 -6.16 4.86
CA MET A 102 -0.75 -5.09 5.76
C MET A 102 -0.28 -5.67 7.08
N LYS A 103 0.90 -5.27 7.51
CA LYS A 103 1.43 -5.65 8.82
C LYS A 103 2.11 -4.44 9.44
N GLU A 104 1.54 -3.93 10.54
CA GLU A 104 2.01 -2.72 11.19
C GLU A 104 2.03 -1.54 10.19
N ASP A 105 3.20 -0.97 9.92
CA ASP A 105 3.40 0.12 8.98
C ASP A 105 3.92 -0.33 7.60
N HIS A 106 3.89 -1.63 7.33
CA HIS A 106 4.35 -2.22 6.09
C HIS A 106 3.20 -2.69 5.22
N LEU A 107 3.28 -2.39 3.93
CA LEU A 107 2.36 -2.88 2.90
C LEU A 107 3.14 -3.74 1.92
N LYS A 108 2.69 -4.97 1.72
CA LYS A 108 3.21 -5.84 0.66
C LYS A 108 2.14 -6.02 -0.40
N ILE A 109 2.50 -5.76 -1.64
CA ILE A 109 1.65 -6.03 -2.79
C ILE A 109 2.30 -7.18 -3.57
N PHE A 110 1.54 -8.24 -3.76
CA PHE A 110 1.99 -9.41 -4.50
C PHE A 110 1.57 -9.29 -5.95
N PHE A 111 2.51 -9.51 -6.85
CA PHE A 111 2.27 -9.50 -8.28
C PHE A 111 2.89 -10.72 -8.92
N ASP A 112 2.30 -11.20 -10.00
CA ASP A 112 2.69 -12.45 -10.64
C ASP A 112 2.78 -13.62 -9.62
N GLU A 113 3.57 -14.64 -9.88
CA GLU A 113 3.66 -15.80 -9.00
C GLU A 113 4.60 -15.57 -7.81
N THR A 114 5.64 -14.77 -7.99
CA THR A 114 6.72 -14.62 -7.00
C THR A 114 7.12 -13.18 -6.71
N GLY A 115 6.49 -12.21 -7.37
CA GLY A 115 6.83 -10.81 -7.21
C GLY A 115 6.23 -10.18 -5.97
N ILE A 116 6.99 -9.37 -5.26
CA ILE A 116 6.54 -8.62 -4.08
C ILE A 116 7.04 -7.19 -4.19
N LEU A 117 6.11 -6.25 -4.08
CA LEU A 117 6.42 -4.85 -3.81
C LEU A 117 6.23 -4.60 -2.32
N GLU A 118 7.28 -4.25 -1.63
CA GLU A 118 7.24 -3.94 -0.21
C GLU A 118 7.34 -2.44 0.01
N PHE A 119 6.39 -1.91 0.76
CA PHE A 119 6.30 -0.50 1.09
C PHE A 119 6.28 -0.30 2.60
N LYS A 120 6.71 0.88 3.02
CA LYS A 120 6.64 1.35 4.39
C LYS A 120 5.88 2.66 4.42
N ILE A 121 5.11 2.91 5.48
CA ILE A 121 4.43 4.19 5.66
C ILE A 121 5.44 5.33 5.58
N LYS A 122 5.12 6.32 4.75
CA LYS A 122 5.89 7.56 4.68
C LYS A 122 5.59 8.38 5.93
N LYS A 123 6.59 8.51 6.80
CA LYS A 123 6.48 9.40 7.95
C LYS A 123 6.69 10.83 7.49
N GLU A 124 5.72 11.68 7.79
CA GLU A 124 5.92 13.11 7.64
C GLU A 124 7.13 13.52 8.46
N SER A 125 8.09 14.19 7.81
CA SER A 125 9.16 14.81 8.53
C SER A 125 8.55 15.93 9.37
N ASN A 126 8.55 15.77 10.69
CA ASN A 126 8.22 16.85 11.62
C ASN A 126 9.31 17.93 11.58
N THR A 127 9.49 18.56 10.45
CA THR A 127 10.17 19.84 10.40
C THR A 127 9.16 20.87 10.88
N ILE A 128 9.26 21.19 12.15
CA ILE A 128 8.58 22.36 12.69
C ILE A 128 9.14 23.56 11.94
N PRO A 129 8.37 24.27 11.14
CA PRO A 129 8.85 25.52 10.56
C PRO A 129 9.01 26.51 11.71
N LEU A 130 10.23 26.90 11.93
CA LEU A 130 10.51 28.03 12.80
C LEU A 130 9.98 29.31 12.15
#